data_74256c341f014ed63302a61b446fbbb7
#
_entry.id   74256c341f014ed63302a61b446fbbb7
#
_cell.length_a   1.000
_cell.length_b   1.000
_cell.length_c   1.000
_cell.angle_alpha   90.00
_cell.angle_beta   90.00
_cell.angle_gamma   90.00
#
_symmetry.space_group_name_H-M   'P 1'
#
loop_
_entity.id
_entity.type
_entity.pdbx_description
1 polymer ?
#
loop_
_entity_poly.entity_id
_entity_poly.type
_entity_poly.pdbx_seq_one_letter_code
_entity_poly.pdbx_strand_id
1 'polypeptide(L)'
;MTKQVVQTQSFLLRLGEQTVHVRQMGEGPGLPLLLVHGFGGSATNWQLTQQVQAAHRRVIAFDLPGHGQSSALVQAPTLARLAQVTALTLDGLGVSKAHVLGHSLGGGIALSLLESVPARVASLSLLAPAGLGRTVNMAFMTRFVEASTAADMAQAMAMAVYDPKLIGRKVAEFLVEARAVPGARAALRAIAQTCFPHGEQANNLRPLLNNPPCPVQIIWGEADQVLPATQVQGIPAQANCHFLARTGHLPHIEQAATVNALVRDFLHACENP
;
A
#
# COMPACT_ATOMS: atom_id res chain seq x y z
N MET A 1 -20.47 7.22 26.66
CA MET A 1 -19.82 6.08 25.98
C MET A 1 -18.32 6.32 26.05
N THR A 2 -17.62 5.60 26.90
CA THR A 2 -16.14 5.62 27.00
C THR A 2 -15.57 5.12 25.68
N LYS A 3 -14.82 5.96 24.96
CA LYS A 3 -14.03 5.53 23.79
C LYS A 3 -13.04 4.47 24.28
N GLN A 4 -13.31 3.21 24.00
CA GLN A 4 -12.35 2.15 24.23
C GLN A 4 -11.11 2.48 23.38
N VAL A 5 -9.99 2.72 24.02
CA VAL A 5 -8.72 2.96 23.33
C VAL A 5 -8.31 1.63 22.71
N VAL A 6 -8.48 1.51 21.40
CA VAL A 6 -8.06 0.31 20.65
C VAL A 6 -6.55 0.24 20.69
N GLN A 7 -6.01 -0.72 21.43
CA GLN A 7 -4.57 -0.88 21.62
C GLN A 7 -3.92 -1.40 20.32
N THR A 8 -2.82 -0.77 19.91
CA THR A 8 -1.99 -1.29 18.81
C THR A 8 -1.09 -2.39 19.34
N GLN A 9 -1.14 -3.57 18.70
CA GLN A 9 -0.15 -4.62 18.88
C GLN A 9 0.90 -4.50 17.77
N SER A 10 2.18 -4.61 18.14
CA SER A 10 3.32 -4.49 17.22
C SER A 10 4.33 -5.60 17.54
N PHE A 11 4.64 -6.45 16.57
CA PHE A 11 5.48 -7.63 16.77
C PHE A 11 6.14 -8.10 15.46
N LEU A 12 7.16 -8.94 15.60
CA LEU A 12 7.79 -9.63 14.46
C LEU A 12 7.13 -11.00 14.28
N LEU A 13 6.63 -11.25 13.08
CA LEU A 13 6.09 -12.54 12.66
C LEU A 13 7.15 -13.28 11.85
N ARG A 14 7.45 -14.51 12.24
CA ARG A 14 8.41 -15.37 11.56
C ARG A 14 7.74 -16.13 10.41
N LEU A 15 8.33 -16.02 9.20
CA LEU A 15 7.92 -16.71 7.98
C LEU A 15 9.08 -17.55 7.44
N GLY A 16 9.31 -18.74 8.05
CA GLY A 16 10.51 -19.53 7.78
C GLY A 16 11.79 -18.81 8.24
N GLU A 17 12.69 -18.49 7.31
CA GLU A 17 13.94 -17.75 7.59
C GLU A 17 13.75 -16.23 7.59
N GLN A 18 12.61 -15.73 7.11
CA GLN A 18 12.29 -14.31 7.06
C GLN A 18 11.41 -13.90 8.24
N THR A 19 11.46 -12.62 8.59
CA THR A 19 10.53 -11.99 9.53
C THR A 19 9.87 -10.80 8.88
N VAL A 20 8.59 -10.61 9.17
CA VAL A 20 7.86 -9.39 8.84
C VAL A 20 7.39 -8.71 10.11
N HIS A 21 7.55 -7.40 10.18
CA HIS A 21 6.99 -6.60 11.26
C HIS A 21 5.52 -6.36 10.99
N VAL A 22 4.67 -6.66 11.96
CA VAL A 22 3.21 -6.53 11.90
C VAL A 22 2.73 -5.53 12.94
N ARG A 23 1.80 -4.68 12.52
CA ARG A 23 1.00 -3.81 13.38
C ARG A 23 -0.46 -4.17 13.20
N GLN A 24 -1.13 -4.52 14.28
CA GLN A 24 -2.57 -4.81 14.23
C GLN A 24 -3.33 -4.02 15.29
N MET A 25 -4.56 -3.68 14.94
CA MET A 25 -5.51 -2.95 15.79
C MET A 25 -6.91 -3.50 15.58
N GLY A 26 -7.74 -3.37 16.60
CA GLY A 26 -9.15 -3.74 16.54
C GLY A 26 -9.39 -5.22 16.65
N GLU A 27 -10.60 -5.52 17.10
CA GLU A 27 -11.17 -6.86 17.23
C GLU A 27 -12.64 -6.74 16.84
N GLY A 28 -13.05 -7.40 15.80
CA GLY A 28 -14.44 -7.33 15.34
C GLY A 28 -14.85 -8.60 14.61
N PRO A 29 -16.15 -8.86 14.47
CA PRO A 29 -16.66 -10.11 13.89
C PRO A 29 -16.48 -10.18 12.38
N GLY A 30 -16.22 -9.03 11.70
CA GLY A 30 -16.02 -8.97 10.24
C GLY A 30 -14.69 -9.57 9.79
N LEU A 31 -14.57 -9.81 8.49
CA LEU A 31 -13.29 -10.22 7.90
C LEU A 31 -12.22 -9.14 8.17
N PRO A 32 -10.96 -9.56 8.46
CA PRO A 32 -9.87 -8.62 8.66
C PRO A 32 -9.64 -7.73 7.44
N LEU A 33 -9.12 -6.51 7.67
CA LEU A 33 -8.60 -5.63 6.64
C LEU A 33 -7.07 -5.68 6.66
N LEU A 34 -6.47 -6.17 5.58
CA LEU A 34 -5.03 -6.16 5.36
C LEU A 34 -4.63 -4.90 4.60
N LEU A 35 -3.63 -4.18 5.11
CA LEU A 35 -3.10 -2.94 4.56
C LEU A 35 -1.68 -3.17 4.01
N VAL A 36 -1.48 -2.93 2.72
CA VAL A 36 -0.20 -3.16 2.02
C VAL A 36 0.35 -1.82 1.54
N HIS A 37 1.46 -1.37 2.12
CA HIS A 37 2.05 -0.07 1.83
C HIS A 37 2.78 -0.02 0.49
N GLY A 38 3.07 1.20 0.01
CA GLY A 38 3.79 1.46 -1.23
C GLY A 38 5.30 1.43 -1.09
N PHE A 39 5.99 1.72 -2.18
CA PHE A 39 7.44 1.82 -2.27
C PHE A 39 8.02 2.78 -1.23
N GLY A 40 9.00 2.31 -0.46
CA GLY A 40 9.64 3.10 0.61
C GLY A 40 8.76 3.42 1.81
N GLY A 41 7.56 2.86 1.88
CA GLY A 41 6.64 3.01 3.00
C GLY A 41 6.89 2.01 4.14
N SER A 42 5.94 1.95 5.06
CA SER A 42 5.91 1.00 6.17
C SER A 42 4.49 0.86 6.71
N ALA A 43 4.28 -0.06 7.64
CA ALA A 43 3.00 -0.21 8.34
C ALA A 43 2.50 1.09 9.00
N THR A 44 3.42 2.00 9.36
CA THR A 44 3.07 3.30 9.97
C THR A 44 2.35 4.25 9.01
N ASN A 45 2.49 4.09 7.71
CA ASN A 45 1.75 4.89 6.71
C ASN A 45 0.23 4.74 6.86
N TRP A 46 -0.20 3.65 7.47
CA TRP A 46 -1.60 3.31 7.66
C TRP A 46 -2.20 3.75 9.00
N GLN A 47 -1.45 4.51 9.82
CA GLN A 47 -1.90 4.87 11.18
C GLN A 47 -3.28 5.52 11.19
N LEU A 48 -3.55 6.47 10.29
CA LEU A 48 -4.85 7.14 10.19
C LEU A 48 -5.97 6.19 9.73
N THR A 49 -5.65 5.25 8.85
CA THR A 49 -6.59 4.23 8.37
C THR A 49 -6.85 3.17 9.45
N GLN A 50 -5.78 2.68 10.10
CA GLN A 50 -5.92 1.69 11.18
C GLN A 50 -6.81 2.20 12.30
N GLN A 51 -6.61 3.44 12.77
CA GLN A 51 -7.40 4.02 13.87
C GLN A 51 -8.90 4.09 13.57
N VAL A 52 -9.26 4.40 12.31
CA VAL A 52 -10.67 4.52 11.91
C VAL A 52 -11.30 3.16 11.68
N GLN A 53 -10.63 2.28 10.93
CA GLN A 53 -11.19 0.98 10.52
C GLN A 53 -11.20 -0.03 11.69
N ALA A 54 -10.28 0.11 12.66
CA ALA A 54 -10.20 -0.75 13.83
C ALA A 54 -11.41 -0.66 14.77
N ALA A 55 -12.24 0.35 14.62
CA ALA A 55 -13.52 0.44 15.33
C ALA A 55 -14.51 -0.65 14.91
N HIS A 56 -14.33 -1.28 13.75
CA HIS A 56 -15.30 -2.18 13.12
C HIS A 56 -14.75 -3.60 12.91
N ARG A 57 -13.43 -3.76 12.82
CA ARG A 57 -12.79 -5.04 12.46
C ARG A 57 -11.33 -5.10 12.90
N ARG A 58 -10.73 -6.28 12.82
CA ARG A 58 -9.28 -6.44 12.93
C ARG A 58 -8.60 -5.81 11.70
N VAL A 59 -7.68 -4.88 11.93
CA VAL A 59 -6.91 -4.19 10.86
C VAL A 59 -5.44 -4.53 11.02
N ILE A 60 -4.86 -5.08 9.97
CA ILE A 60 -3.50 -5.59 9.93
C ILE A 60 -2.71 -4.78 8.91
N ALA A 61 -1.63 -4.14 9.34
CA ALA A 61 -0.61 -3.57 8.47
C ALA A 61 0.71 -4.29 8.74
N PHE A 62 1.54 -4.44 7.73
CA PHE A 62 2.85 -5.05 7.91
C PHE A 62 3.89 -4.34 7.04
N ASP A 63 5.15 -4.44 7.43
CA ASP A 63 6.26 -3.93 6.63
C ASP A 63 6.63 -4.97 5.57
N LEU A 64 6.66 -4.58 4.31
CA LEU A 64 7.13 -5.43 3.20
C LEU A 64 8.61 -5.81 3.43
N PRO A 65 9.09 -6.95 2.90
CA PRO A 65 10.51 -7.28 2.94
C PRO A 65 11.38 -6.13 2.42
N GLY A 66 12.46 -5.83 3.13
CA GLY A 66 13.34 -4.70 2.84
C GLY A 66 12.81 -3.32 3.25
N HIS A 67 11.70 -3.27 3.98
CA HIS A 67 11.11 -2.04 4.51
C HIS A 67 10.94 -2.11 6.03
N GLY A 68 10.93 -0.93 6.65
CA GLY A 68 10.64 -0.79 8.09
C GLY A 68 11.49 -1.70 8.96
N GLN A 69 10.83 -2.51 9.78
CA GLN A 69 11.45 -3.47 10.70
C GLN A 69 11.44 -4.92 10.18
N SER A 70 10.96 -5.15 8.95
CA SER A 70 11.00 -6.46 8.32
C SER A 70 12.42 -6.84 7.87
N SER A 71 12.67 -8.15 7.75
CA SER A 71 13.97 -8.64 7.27
C SER A 71 14.29 -8.14 5.86
N ALA A 72 15.59 -8.15 5.54
CA ALA A 72 16.05 -7.77 4.21
C ALA A 72 15.46 -8.63 3.10
N LEU A 73 15.53 -8.13 1.87
CA LEU A 73 15.15 -8.91 0.68
C LEU A 73 16.13 -10.04 0.45
N VAL A 74 15.61 -11.27 0.38
CA VAL A 74 16.44 -12.48 0.14
C VAL A 74 16.49 -12.87 -1.34
N GLN A 75 15.51 -12.40 -2.16
CA GLN A 75 15.38 -12.75 -3.58
C GLN A 75 14.88 -11.55 -4.40
N ALA A 76 14.91 -11.66 -5.73
CA ALA A 76 14.40 -10.64 -6.62
C ALA A 76 12.95 -10.24 -6.26
N PRO A 77 12.69 -8.95 -5.96
CA PRO A 77 11.42 -8.50 -5.39
C PRO A 77 10.39 -8.20 -6.47
N THR A 78 9.96 -9.21 -7.22
CA THR A 78 8.83 -9.09 -8.16
C THR A 78 7.50 -8.91 -7.40
N LEU A 79 6.47 -8.35 -8.07
CA LEU A 79 5.13 -8.26 -7.48
C LEU A 79 4.61 -9.63 -7.02
N ALA A 80 4.82 -10.68 -7.83
CA ALA A 80 4.43 -12.05 -7.49
C ALA A 80 5.14 -12.56 -6.22
N ARG A 81 6.44 -12.29 -6.07
CA ARG A 81 7.17 -12.68 -4.85
C ARG A 81 6.69 -11.92 -3.62
N LEU A 82 6.45 -10.64 -3.74
CA LEU A 82 5.91 -9.82 -2.64
C LEU A 82 4.47 -10.23 -2.28
N ALA A 83 3.66 -10.59 -3.28
CA ALA A 83 2.32 -11.16 -3.06
C ALA A 83 2.38 -12.52 -2.32
N GLN A 84 3.36 -13.37 -2.65
CA GLN A 84 3.59 -14.63 -1.93
C GLN A 84 3.92 -14.37 -0.44
N VAL A 85 4.79 -13.41 -0.15
CA VAL A 85 5.10 -13.03 1.25
C VAL A 85 3.85 -12.48 1.95
N THR A 86 3.01 -11.73 1.23
CA THR A 86 1.73 -11.23 1.75
C THR A 86 0.78 -12.39 2.10
N ALA A 87 0.68 -13.42 1.25
CA ALA A 87 -0.10 -14.63 1.55
C ALA A 87 0.44 -15.38 2.77
N LEU A 88 1.77 -15.58 2.85
CA LEU A 88 2.41 -16.21 4.01
C LEU A 88 2.21 -15.41 5.30
N THR A 89 2.15 -14.08 5.21
CA THR A 89 1.82 -13.21 6.36
C THR A 89 0.40 -13.48 6.86
N LEU A 90 -0.58 -13.62 5.96
CA LEU A 90 -1.93 -14.00 6.33
C LEU A 90 -1.96 -15.39 6.99
N ASP A 91 -1.20 -16.36 6.45
CA ASP A 91 -1.11 -17.73 7.02
C ASP A 91 -0.55 -17.70 8.44
N GLY A 92 0.57 -16.99 8.64
CA GLY A 92 1.19 -16.86 9.95
C GLY A 92 0.33 -16.15 10.99
N LEU A 93 -0.67 -15.36 10.54
CA LEU A 93 -1.64 -14.68 11.39
C LEU A 93 -2.95 -15.46 11.58
N GLY A 94 -3.07 -16.65 10.99
CA GLY A 94 -4.28 -17.48 11.03
C GLY A 94 -5.46 -16.87 10.27
N VAL A 95 -5.18 -16.01 9.27
CA VAL A 95 -6.20 -15.33 8.46
C VAL A 95 -6.41 -16.08 7.16
N SER A 96 -7.54 -16.76 7.01
CA SER A 96 -7.89 -17.53 5.81
C SER A 96 -8.34 -16.63 4.64
N LYS A 97 -9.04 -15.54 4.93
CA LYS A 97 -9.57 -14.58 3.94
C LYS A 97 -9.59 -13.17 4.53
N ALA A 98 -9.29 -12.16 3.73
CA ALA A 98 -9.26 -10.77 4.17
C ALA A 98 -9.77 -9.83 3.08
N HIS A 99 -10.27 -8.67 3.47
CA HIS A 99 -10.31 -7.49 2.61
C HIS A 99 -8.88 -6.96 2.47
N VAL A 100 -8.49 -6.50 1.29
CA VAL A 100 -7.14 -6.00 1.05
C VAL A 100 -7.18 -4.56 0.56
N LEU A 101 -6.45 -3.68 1.22
CA LEU A 101 -6.24 -2.30 0.82
C LEU A 101 -4.75 -2.10 0.49
N GLY A 102 -4.44 -1.83 -0.77
CA GLY A 102 -3.08 -1.65 -1.24
C GLY A 102 -2.83 -0.26 -1.83
N HIS A 103 -1.70 0.36 -1.48
CA HIS A 103 -1.28 1.64 -2.03
C HIS A 103 -0.09 1.47 -2.97
N SER A 104 -0.15 2.06 -4.17
CA SER A 104 0.97 2.13 -5.12
C SER A 104 1.57 0.74 -5.41
N LEU A 105 2.83 0.48 -5.11
CA LEU A 105 3.45 -0.85 -5.15
C LEU A 105 2.59 -1.90 -4.41
N GLY A 106 2.08 -1.55 -3.22
CA GLY A 106 1.18 -2.41 -2.45
C GLY A 106 -0.14 -2.70 -3.16
N GLY A 107 -0.62 -1.79 -4.00
CA GLY A 107 -1.76 -2.01 -4.89
C GLY A 107 -1.45 -3.05 -5.96
N GLY A 108 -0.28 -2.98 -6.58
CA GLY A 108 0.21 -4.00 -7.52
C GLY A 108 0.40 -5.36 -6.86
N ILE A 109 0.91 -5.38 -5.61
CA ILE A 109 1.03 -6.61 -4.81
C ILE A 109 -0.35 -7.20 -4.52
N ALA A 110 -1.34 -6.37 -4.17
CA ALA A 110 -2.71 -6.80 -3.88
C ALA A 110 -3.40 -7.38 -5.13
N LEU A 111 -3.18 -6.79 -6.31
CA LEU A 111 -3.62 -7.36 -7.60
C LEU A 111 -2.95 -8.70 -7.89
N SER A 112 -1.64 -8.81 -7.68
CA SER A 112 -0.90 -10.07 -7.86
C SER A 112 -1.32 -11.15 -6.85
N LEU A 113 -1.70 -10.76 -5.62
CA LEU A 113 -2.30 -11.67 -4.64
C LEU A 113 -3.67 -12.17 -5.14
N LEU A 114 -4.52 -11.28 -5.66
CA LEU A 114 -5.81 -11.65 -6.24
C LEU A 114 -5.65 -12.61 -7.42
N GLU A 115 -4.64 -12.39 -8.27
CA GLU A 115 -4.33 -13.26 -9.40
C GLU A 115 -3.91 -14.66 -8.94
N SER A 116 -3.04 -14.75 -7.96
CA SER A 116 -2.43 -16.02 -7.53
C SER A 116 -3.30 -16.84 -6.57
N VAL A 117 -4.02 -16.19 -5.66
CA VAL A 117 -4.83 -16.84 -4.62
C VAL A 117 -6.16 -16.12 -4.40
N PRO A 118 -7.06 -16.07 -5.40
CA PRO A 118 -8.29 -15.26 -5.36
C PRO A 118 -9.21 -15.60 -4.18
N ALA A 119 -9.21 -16.86 -3.73
CA ALA A 119 -10.01 -17.31 -2.58
C ALA A 119 -9.64 -16.60 -1.25
N ARG A 120 -8.42 -16.03 -1.17
CA ARG A 120 -7.91 -15.33 0.02
C ARG A 120 -8.34 -13.85 0.09
N VAL A 121 -8.86 -13.30 -1.01
CA VAL A 121 -9.25 -11.90 -1.13
C VAL A 121 -10.77 -11.77 -1.12
N ALA A 122 -11.31 -11.11 -0.10
CA ALA A 122 -12.75 -10.88 0.03
C ALA A 122 -13.22 -9.68 -0.80
N SER A 123 -12.44 -8.61 -0.81
CA SER A 123 -12.59 -7.45 -1.68
C SER A 123 -11.25 -6.73 -1.81
N LEU A 124 -11.13 -5.87 -2.81
CA LEU A 124 -9.90 -5.17 -3.13
C LEU A 124 -10.14 -3.66 -3.18
N SER A 125 -9.45 -2.91 -2.33
CA SER A 125 -9.38 -1.45 -2.37
C SER A 125 -7.98 -1.03 -2.83
N LEU A 126 -7.89 -0.27 -3.91
CA LEU A 126 -6.64 0.12 -4.55
C LEU A 126 -6.46 1.63 -4.49
N LEU A 127 -5.40 2.11 -3.85
CA LEU A 127 -5.04 3.52 -3.80
C LEU A 127 -3.88 3.79 -4.76
N ALA A 128 -4.12 4.52 -5.85
CA ALA A 128 -3.11 4.85 -6.85
C ALA A 128 -2.22 3.64 -7.22
N PRO A 129 -2.79 2.47 -7.60
CA PRO A 129 -2.07 1.20 -7.68
C PRO A 129 -1.08 1.14 -8.83
N ALA A 130 0.05 0.46 -8.62
CA ALA A 130 0.89 -0.01 -9.71
C ALA A 130 0.23 -1.21 -10.44
N GLY A 131 0.66 -1.47 -11.66
CA GLY A 131 0.20 -2.61 -12.47
C GLY A 131 -0.97 -2.33 -13.41
N LEU A 132 -1.48 -1.09 -13.47
CA LEU A 132 -2.60 -0.73 -14.35
C LEU A 132 -2.19 0.00 -15.64
N GLY A 133 -0.92 0.37 -15.76
CA GLY A 133 -0.37 1.01 -16.95
C GLY A 133 1.15 0.92 -16.98
N ARG A 134 1.78 1.50 -18.01
CA ARG A 134 3.24 1.44 -18.15
C ARG A 134 3.97 2.60 -17.46
N THR A 135 3.33 3.77 -17.41
CA THR A 135 3.96 5.02 -16.96
C THR A 135 4.26 4.98 -15.46
N VAL A 136 5.48 5.38 -15.11
CA VAL A 136 5.92 5.63 -13.73
C VAL A 136 6.93 6.78 -13.71
N ASN A 137 6.89 7.63 -12.71
CA ASN A 137 7.85 8.73 -12.55
C ASN A 137 9.17 8.23 -11.94
N MET A 138 10.12 7.88 -12.80
CA MET A 138 11.44 7.42 -12.35
C MET A 138 12.28 8.51 -11.66
N ALA A 139 12.02 9.79 -11.96
CA ALA A 139 12.68 10.88 -11.26
C ALA A 139 12.29 10.90 -9.78
N PHE A 140 11.01 10.66 -9.46
CA PHE A 140 10.57 10.45 -8.08
C PHE A 140 11.29 9.27 -7.44
N MET A 141 11.25 8.09 -8.08
CA MET A 141 11.84 6.85 -7.55
C MET A 141 13.34 7.05 -7.22
N THR A 142 14.10 7.59 -8.17
CA THR A 142 15.54 7.83 -8.01
C THR A 142 15.82 8.85 -6.90
N ARG A 143 15.15 10.00 -6.92
CA ARG A 143 15.35 11.04 -5.90
C ARG A 143 14.97 10.54 -4.52
N PHE A 144 13.87 9.80 -4.40
CA PHE A 144 13.43 9.22 -3.14
C PHE A 144 14.47 8.24 -2.57
N VAL A 145 15.04 7.36 -3.38
CA VAL A 145 16.05 6.38 -2.95
C VAL A 145 17.36 7.06 -2.56
N GLU A 146 17.80 8.04 -3.35
CA GLU A 146 19.11 8.67 -3.17
C GLU A 146 19.09 9.82 -2.14
N ALA A 147 17.92 10.33 -1.75
CA ALA A 147 17.82 11.40 -0.76
C ALA A 147 18.59 11.06 0.51
N SER A 148 19.55 11.90 0.90
CA SER A 148 20.40 11.74 2.06
C SER A 148 20.18 12.82 3.13
N THR A 149 19.50 13.90 2.78
CA THR A 149 19.13 14.98 3.67
C THR A 149 17.61 15.17 3.71
N ALA A 150 17.11 15.82 4.75
CA ALA A 150 15.69 16.19 4.83
C ALA A 150 15.27 17.10 3.66
N ALA A 151 16.16 17.94 3.16
CA ALA A 151 15.87 18.81 2.03
C ALA A 151 15.71 18.01 0.73
N ASP A 152 16.61 17.06 0.44
CA ASP A 152 16.50 16.16 -0.72
C ASP A 152 15.20 15.35 -0.66
N MET A 153 14.88 14.84 0.53
CA MET A 153 13.66 14.07 0.75
C MET A 153 12.41 14.91 0.56
N ALA A 154 12.38 16.12 1.07
CA ALA A 154 11.24 17.02 0.88
C ALA A 154 11.03 17.33 -0.61
N GLN A 155 12.10 17.53 -1.38
CA GLN A 155 12.02 17.72 -2.84
C GLN A 155 11.51 16.46 -3.56
N ALA A 156 11.95 15.27 -3.15
CA ALA A 156 11.43 14.02 -3.72
C ALA A 156 9.94 13.88 -3.43
N MET A 157 9.54 14.05 -2.17
CA MET A 157 8.15 13.88 -1.73
C MET A 157 7.20 14.94 -2.26
N ALA A 158 7.71 16.14 -2.64
CA ALA A 158 6.91 17.16 -3.31
C ALA A 158 6.29 16.67 -4.64
N MET A 159 6.88 15.66 -5.28
CA MET A 159 6.29 15.02 -6.47
C MET A 159 5.19 14.02 -6.13
N ALA A 160 5.09 13.58 -4.89
CA ALA A 160 4.11 12.58 -4.45
C ALA A 160 2.85 13.20 -3.84
N VAL A 161 2.84 14.49 -3.54
CA VAL A 161 1.70 15.17 -2.91
C VAL A 161 1.23 16.37 -3.73
N TYR A 162 -0.05 16.70 -3.61
CA TYR A 162 -0.60 17.91 -4.23
C TYR A 162 -0.09 19.18 -3.54
N ASP A 163 -0.11 19.23 -2.22
CA ASP A 163 0.42 20.34 -1.43
C ASP A 163 1.76 19.95 -0.78
N PRO A 164 2.90 20.44 -1.29
CA PRO A 164 4.22 20.15 -0.71
C PRO A 164 4.38 20.56 0.76
N LYS A 165 3.53 21.44 1.28
CA LYS A 165 3.54 21.85 2.70
C LYS A 165 3.20 20.70 3.66
N LEU A 166 2.56 19.63 3.17
CA LEU A 166 2.31 18.42 3.95
C LEU A 166 3.60 17.70 4.32
N ILE A 167 4.67 17.91 3.55
CA ILE A 167 5.98 17.30 3.81
C ILE A 167 6.82 18.26 4.63
N GLY A 168 6.45 18.41 5.90
CA GLY A 168 7.25 19.19 6.84
C GLY A 168 8.60 18.54 7.14
N ARG A 169 9.54 19.34 7.69
CA ARG A 169 10.91 18.92 8.01
C ARG A 169 10.98 17.61 8.79
N LYS A 170 10.14 17.46 9.83
CA LYS A 170 10.09 16.23 10.67
C LYS A 170 9.71 14.97 9.87
N VAL A 171 8.78 15.10 8.92
CA VAL A 171 8.39 14.00 8.03
C VAL A 171 9.56 13.62 7.12
N ALA A 172 10.22 14.59 6.55
CA ALA A 172 11.38 14.36 5.69
C ALA A 172 12.56 13.73 6.46
N GLU A 173 12.86 14.20 7.68
CA GLU A 173 13.87 13.63 8.56
C GLU A 173 13.55 12.16 8.89
N PHE A 174 12.32 11.87 9.31
CA PHE A 174 11.85 10.51 9.58
C PHE A 174 12.03 9.58 8.37
N LEU A 175 11.67 10.05 7.17
CA LEU A 175 11.83 9.27 5.94
C LEU A 175 13.31 9.02 5.58
N VAL A 176 14.22 9.95 5.87
CA VAL A 176 15.66 9.76 5.70
C VAL A 176 16.18 8.71 6.69
N GLU A 177 15.81 8.83 7.97
CA GLU A 177 16.21 7.91 9.03
C GLU A 177 15.73 6.48 8.75
N ALA A 178 14.49 6.30 8.31
CA ALA A 178 13.94 4.98 7.97
C ALA A 178 14.75 4.24 6.88
N ARG A 179 15.47 4.97 6.01
CA ARG A 179 16.35 4.39 4.98
C ARG A 179 17.82 4.32 5.37
N ALA A 180 18.19 4.85 6.52
CA ALA A 180 19.54 4.69 7.07
C ALA A 180 19.77 3.28 7.63
N VAL A 181 18.71 2.47 7.80
CA VAL A 181 18.81 1.06 8.21
C VAL A 181 19.64 0.28 7.18
N PRO A 182 20.62 -0.53 7.62
CA PRO A 182 21.45 -1.32 6.71
C PRO A 182 20.60 -2.18 5.75
N GLY A 183 20.92 -2.09 4.45
CA GLY A 183 20.21 -2.82 3.40
C GLY A 183 18.95 -2.15 2.85
N ALA A 184 18.34 -1.17 3.53
CA ALA A 184 17.07 -0.55 3.10
C ALA A 184 17.18 0.12 1.72
N ARG A 185 18.23 0.92 1.47
CA ARG A 185 18.44 1.55 0.15
C ARG A 185 18.70 0.52 -0.95
N ALA A 186 19.46 -0.54 -0.64
CA ALA A 186 19.72 -1.61 -1.60
C ALA A 186 18.42 -2.36 -1.96
N ALA A 187 17.56 -2.62 -0.97
CA ALA A 187 16.25 -3.21 -1.18
C ALA A 187 15.36 -2.33 -2.08
N LEU A 188 15.30 -1.03 -1.83
CA LEU A 188 14.53 -0.10 -2.66
C LEU A 188 15.06 -0.04 -4.10
N ARG A 189 16.40 -0.01 -4.30
CA ARG A 189 16.98 -0.09 -5.64
C ARG A 189 16.61 -1.39 -6.35
N ALA A 190 16.68 -2.52 -5.66
CA ALA A 190 16.30 -3.82 -6.22
C ALA A 190 14.81 -3.86 -6.62
N ILE A 191 13.92 -3.31 -5.78
CA ILE A 191 12.48 -3.19 -6.10
C ILE A 191 12.28 -2.28 -7.31
N ALA A 192 12.93 -1.11 -7.35
CA ALA A 192 12.82 -0.19 -8.47
C ALA A 192 13.28 -0.84 -9.79
N GLN A 193 14.41 -1.54 -9.77
CA GLN A 193 14.96 -2.24 -10.95
C GLN A 193 14.08 -3.40 -11.41
N THR A 194 13.45 -4.12 -10.48
CA THR A 194 12.65 -5.32 -10.79
C THR A 194 11.23 -4.99 -11.19
N CYS A 195 10.58 -4.07 -10.45
CA CYS A 195 9.19 -3.71 -10.70
C CYS A 195 9.02 -2.62 -11.77
N PHE A 196 10.07 -1.83 -12.01
CA PHE A 196 10.05 -0.70 -12.95
C PHE A 196 11.27 -0.68 -13.88
N PRO A 197 11.58 -1.81 -14.56
CA PRO A 197 12.71 -1.91 -15.47
C PRO A 197 12.54 -0.91 -16.63
N HIS A 198 13.64 -0.35 -17.08
CA HIS A 198 13.66 0.60 -18.21
C HIS A 198 12.75 1.82 -18.07
N GLY A 199 12.37 2.18 -16.82
CA GLY A 199 11.50 3.33 -16.55
C GLY A 199 10.02 3.08 -16.78
N GLU A 200 9.60 1.83 -16.85
CA GLU A 200 8.22 1.42 -17.03
C GLU A 200 7.81 0.36 -16.01
N GLN A 201 6.52 0.26 -15.73
CA GLN A 201 5.99 -0.81 -14.89
C GLN A 201 6.13 -2.16 -15.60
N ALA A 202 6.76 -3.14 -14.92
CA ALA A 202 7.02 -4.48 -15.48
C ALA A 202 5.74 -5.31 -15.68
N ASN A 203 4.73 -5.09 -14.84
CA ASN A 203 3.52 -5.89 -14.81
C ASN A 203 2.34 -5.13 -15.41
N ASN A 204 1.50 -5.85 -16.16
CA ASN A 204 0.18 -5.40 -16.57
C ASN A 204 -0.88 -6.31 -15.95
N LEU A 205 -1.44 -5.88 -14.84
CA LEU A 205 -2.49 -6.59 -14.09
C LEU A 205 -3.90 -6.05 -14.40
N ARG A 206 -4.01 -5.09 -15.30
CA ARG A 206 -5.26 -4.49 -15.74
C ARG A 206 -6.31 -5.51 -16.23
N PRO A 207 -5.94 -6.60 -16.97
CA PRO A 207 -6.92 -7.59 -17.40
C PRO A 207 -7.72 -8.25 -16.27
N LEU A 208 -7.17 -8.32 -15.05
CA LEU A 208 -7.90 -8.85 -13.88
C LEU A 208 -9.15 -8.03 -13.53
N LEU A 209 -9.18 -6.75 -13.91
CA LEU A 209 -10.28 -5.85 -13.63
C LEU A 209 -11.43 -5.94 -14.65
N ASN A 210 -11.27 -6.72 -15.72
CA ASN A 210 -12.36 -6.93 -16.67
C ASN A 210 -13.47 -7.84 -16.12
N ASN A 211 -13.10 -8.80 -15.27
CA ASN A 211 -14.03 -9.67 -14.55
C ASN A 211 -13.39 -10.11 -13.23
N PRO A 212 -13.31 -9.21 -12.24
CA PRO A 212 -12.64 -9.49 -11.00
C PRO A 212 -13.42 -10.52 -10.17
N PRO A 213 -12.74 -11.50 -9.53
CA PRO A 213 -13.38 -12.55 -8.74
C PRO A 213 -13.94 -12.05 -7.39
N CYS A 214 -13.77 -10.79 -7.07
CA CYS A 214 -14.31 -10.14 -5.88
C CYS A 214 -14.62 -8.67 -6.17
N PRO A 215 -15.42 -7.97 -5.33
CA PRO A 215 -15.63 -6.54 -5.46
C PRO A 215 -14.31 -5.75 -5.43
N VAL A 216 -14.21 -4.75 -6.30
CA VAL A 216 -13.03 -3.88 -6.42
C VAL A 216 -13.44 -2.42 -6.37
N GLN A 217 -12.72 -1.61 -5.60
CA GLN A 217 -12.75 -0.14 -5.73
C GLN A 217 -11.34 0.40 -5.98
N ILE A 218 -11.26 1.50 -6.69
CA ILE A 218 -10.02 2.22 -6.99
C ILE A 218 -10.20 3.67 -6.56
N ILE A 219 -9.25 4.20 -5.78
CA ILE A 219 -9.25 5.59 -5.33
C ILE A 219 -7.95 6.23 -5.82
N TRP A 220 -8.04 7.34 -6.54
CA TRP A 220 -6.87 7.97 -7.14
C TRP A 220 -6.90 9.50 -7.01
N GLY A 221 -5.75 10.10 -6.74
CA GLY A 221 -5.59 11.55 -6.80
C GLY A 221 -5.47 12.03 -8.23
N GLU A 222 -6.25 13.05 -8.62
CA GLU A 222 -6.22 13.62 -9.97
C GLU A 222 -4.87 14.27 -10.32
N ALA A 223 -4.14 14.74 -9.30
CA ALA A 223 -2.84 15.40 -9.46
C ALA A 223 -1.66 14.45 -9.19
N ASP A 224 -1.85 13.13 -9.26
CA ASP A 224 -0.78 12.15 -9.07
C ASP A 224 0.29 12.28 -10.15
N GLN A 225 1.50 12.67 -9.74
CA GLN A 225 2.68 12.82 -10.61
C GLN A 225 3.61 11.60 -10.56
N VAL A 226 3.31 10.58 -9.75
CA VAL A 226 4.09 9.35 -9.65
C VAL A 226 3.53 8.27 -10.57
N LEU A 227 2.23 7.97 -10.43
CA LEU A 227 1.47 7.10 -11.31
C LEU A 227 0.23 7.86 -11.79
N PRO A 228 0.15 8.23 -13.08
CA PRO A 228 -0.96 9.06 -13.55
C PRO A 228 -2.31 8.37 -13.46
N ALA A 229 -3.33 9.07 -12.94
CA ALA A 229 -4.70 8.56 -12.80
C ALA A 229 -5.34 8.13 -14.14
N THR A 230 -4.80 8.58 -15.27
CA THR A 230 -5.23 8.14 -16.60
C THR A 230 -5.06 6.64 -16.83
N GLN A 231 -4.29 5.95 -16.00
CA GLN A 231 -4.11 4.50 -16.08
C GLN A 231 -5.40 3.71 -15.82
N VAL A 232 -6.45 4.31 -15.25
CA VAL A 232 -7.75 3.66 -15.10
C VAL A 232 -8.71 3.93 -16.28
N GLN A 233 -8.32 4.67 -17.29
CA GLN A 233 -9.17 4.93 -18.44
C GLN A 233 -9.55 3.62 -19.14
N GLY A 234 -10.87 3.41 -19.36
CA GLY A 234 -11.40 2.18 -19.97
C GLY A 234 -11.37 0.94 -19.09
N ILE A 235 -11.17 1.07 -17.76
CA ILE A 235 -11.48 0.02 -16.80
C ILE A 235 -13.01 -0.08 -16.69
N PRO A 236 -13.60 -1.30 -16.68
CA PRO A 236 -15.02 -1.47 -16.56
C PRO A 236 -15.59 -0.87 -15.26
N ALA A 237 -16.84 -0.40 -15.30
CA ALA A 237 -17.51 0.25 -14.16
C ALA A 237 -17.64 -0.64 -12.92
N GLN A 238 -17.52 -1.96 -13.06
CA GLN A 238 -17.49 -2.91 -11.94
C GLN A 238 -16.34 -2.65 -10.96
N ALA A 239 -15.23 -2.07 -11.43
CA ALA A 239 -14.21 -1.51 -10.56
C ALA A 239 -14.61 -0.07 -10.23
N ASN A 240 -15.29 0.13 -9.09
CA ASN A 240 -15.79 1.42 -8.65
C ASN A 240 -14.64 2.43 -8.49
N CYS A 241 -14.51 3.39 -9.40
CA CYS A 241 -13.40 4.34 -9.44
C CYS A 241 -13.80 5.69 -8.83
N HIS A 242 -12.99 6.17 -7.88
CA HIS A 242 -13.12 7.46 -7.22
C HIS A 242 -11.90 8.33 -7.53
N PHE A 243 -12.11 9.52 -8.06
CA PHE A 243 -11.06 10.50 -8.32
C PHE A 243 -11.15 11.63 -7.29
N LEU A 244 -10.03 11.92 -6.65
CA LEU A 244 -9.95 12.94 -5.61
C LEU A 244 -9.24 14.18 -6.16
N ALA A 245 -9.99 15.26 -6.32
CA ALA A 245 -9.45 16.53 -6.73
C ALA A 245 -8.42 17.05 -5.70
N ARG A 246 -7.40 17.79 -6.17
CA ARG A 246 -6.36 18.38 -5.31
C ARG A 246 -5.65 17.33 -4.43
N THR A 247 -5.39 16.15 -4.98
CA THR A 247 -4.77 15.01 -4.31
C THR A 247 -3.70 14.44 -5.23
N GLY A 248 -2.52 14.17 -4.69
CA GLY A 248 -1.41 13.53 -5.37
C GLY A 248 -1.44 12.01 -5.23
N HIS A 249 -0.25 11.44 -5.06
CA HIS A 249 -0.02 9.98 -4.98
C HIS A 249 -0.36 9.35 -3.62
N LEU A 250 -0.60 10.16 -2.58
CA LEU A 250 -0.81 9.69 -1.20
C LEU A 250 -2.25 9.99 -0.70
N PRO A 251 -3.31 9.51 -1.37
CA PRO A 251 -4.69 9.88 -1.04
C PRO A 251 -5.06 9.56 0.41
N HIS A 252 -4.54 8.47 0.98
CA HIS A 252 -4.78 8.06 2.38
C HIS A 252 -4.10 8.96 3.43
N ILE A 253 -3.21 9.83 3.00
CA ILE A 253 -2.55 10.84 3.84
C ILE A 253 -3.15 12.22 3.55
N GLU A 254 -3.28 12.57 2.26
CA GLU A 254 -3.73 13.89 1.81
C GLU A 254 -5.21 14.13 2.09
N GLN A 255 -6.04 13.11 1.92
CA GLN A 255 -7.49 13.14 2.17
C GLN A 255 -7.95 11.97 3.02
N ALA A 256 -7.28 11.72 4.15
CA ALA A 256 -7.49 10.57 5.00
C ALA A 256 -8.97 10.36 5.40
N ALA A 257 -9.69 11.42 5.73
CA ALA A 257 -11.10 11.33 6.11
C ALA A 257 -11.98 10.80 4.98
N THR A 258 -11.82 11.33 3.76
CA THR A 258 -12.56 10.91 2.56
C THR A 258 -12.22 9.46 2.20
N VAL A 259 -10.92 9.12 2.16
CA VAL A 259 -10.48 7.75 1.84
C VAL A 259 -11.01 6.74 2.86
N ASN A 260 -10.94 7.07 4.15
CA ASN A 260 -11.44 6.19 5.20
C ASN A 260 -12.97 5.97 5.12
N ALA A 261 -13.73 7.00 4.75
CA ALA A 261 -15.18 6.88 4.53
C ALA A 261 -15.47 5.97 3.32
N LEU A 262 -14.83 6.21 2.17
CA LEU A 262 -14.99 5.38 0.97
C LEU A 262 -14.63 3.91 1.24
N VAL A 263 -13.53 3.65 1.96
CA VAL A 263 -13.13 2.29 2.33
C VAL A 263 -14.16 1.65 3.26
N ARG A 264 -14.59 2.33 4.31
CA ARG A 264 -15.59 1.82 5.25
C ARG A 264 -16.89 1.45 4.55
N ASP A 265 -17.44 2.36 3.72
CA ASP A 265 -18.72 2.19 3.06
C ASP A 265 -18.67 1.05 2.03
N PHE A 266 -17.54 0.94 1.31
CA PHE A 266 -17.28 -0.18 0.41
C PHE A 266 -17.22 -1.53 1.13
N LEU A 267 -16.46 -1.61 2.24
CA LEU A 267 -16.36 -2.84 3.03
C LEU A 267 -17.72 -3.25 3.60
N HIS A 268 -18.51 -2.28 4.08
CA HIS A 268 -19.85 -2.53 4.56
C HIS A 268 -20.75 -3.11 3.46
N ALA A 269 -20.72 -2.55 2.26
CA ALA A 269 -21.47 -3.06 1.11
C ALA A 269 -21.01 -4.47 0.68
N CYS A 270 -19.71 -4.80 0.80
CA CYS A 270 -19.20 -6.15 0.51
C CYS A 270 -19.66 -7.21 1.51
N GLU A 271 -19.91 -6.83 2.76
CA GLU A 271 -20.35 -7.74 3.82
C GLU A 271 -21.88 -7.85 3.93
N ASN A 272 -22.61 -6.91 3.36
CA ASN A 272 -24.09 -6.83 3.37
C ASN A 272 -24.59 -6.56 1.93
N PRO A 273 -24.42 -7.52 1.00
CA PRO A 273 -24.76 -7.35 -0.43
C PRO A 273 -26.27 -7.22 -0.70
#